data_fdd83e62d75c85b75174ba770dfcf1e4
#
_entry.id   fdd83e62d75c85b75174ba770dfcf1e4
#
_cell.length_a   1.000
_cell.length_b   1.000
_cell.length_c   1.000
_cell.angle_alpha   90.00
_cell.angle_beta   90.00
_cell.angle_gamma   90.00
#
_symmetry.space_group_name_H-M   'P 1'
#
loop_
_entity.id
_entity.type
_entity.pdbx_description
1 polymer ?
#
loop_
_entity_poly.entity_id
_entity_poly.type
_entity_poly.pdbx_seq_one_letter_code
_entity_poly.pdbx_strand_id
1 'polypeptide(L)'
;MSDWLTATDSEAAKLPRDVADRVERVFEFHRSTKYSYQSVRANPIVLDWKAQPSPYRTFTDLPKTALPTNLLDAPVPTLSLLSEGLAAVPESLLQPPQNIKTLATWLYLSNGMTVEKQGPAGMQWLRTCPSSGGLYPFELYVAAFGIEGVEPGLYHYSIREFALRKMRGGIEAMFQIKRGRPDLDFIKSVPAMILVSTPYWRSAWRYRQRGYRCALLDAGHLVQNLVGAANALGIQTMPRFLVNDNTMRDLIGIPANADFGVAESVQAMVIWADTAMTPMEIPRGSRPPAPNSMPVIPRKPLSAEFVPYGSILATHQDCVAPGMPVREIRPPFTELTPVPEKKLSTTMELFEPASAGPSVRQVLLARRSVRQFEQRAISRDQLITLNRSTFRGGSVLPLFPDGPHAALIRPFWIINSVVGMDSGIWYYHPATDHWALLRAGEFRKDAAYLSTEQSFIGDASAICFMTANLHTLLHGAGPDLYRLTHLEAGLLGERIYMAATALKLGACGISAFYDDDIRTFFGLEQTGWEPIYEIAVGIPTKALM
;
A
#
# COMPACT_ATOMS: atom_id res chain seq x y z
N MET A 1 -36.93 3.30 0.77
CA MET A 1 -35.50 3.09 1.01
C MET A 1 -34.99 1.74 0.48
N SER A 2 -35.76 1.04 -0.34
CA SER A 2 -35.47 -0.33 -0.79
C SER A 2 -35.16 -0.48 -2.30
N ASP A 3 -35.02 0.59 -3.05
CA ASP A 3 -34.94 0.51 -4.53
C ASP A 3 -33.48 0.54 -5.07
N TRP A 4 -32.52 0.16 -4.22
CA TRP A 4 -31.09 0.21 -4.54
C TRP A 4 -30.49 -1.13 -5.02
N LEU A 5 -31.27 -2.22 -4.97
CA LEU A 5 -30.72 -3.58 -4.98
C LEU A 5 -30.84 -4.32 -6.31
N THR A 6 -31.29 -3.68 -7.38
CA THR A 6 -31.32 -4.32 -8.68
C THR A 6 -30.23 -3.81 -9.61
N ALA A 7 -28.96 -4.08 -9.26
CA ALA A 7 -27.97 -4.32 -10.30
C ALA A 7 -28.29 -5.71 -10.85
N THR A 8 -28.85 -5.77 -12.04
CA THR A 8 -29.18 -6.98 -12.77
C THR A 8 -28.00 -7.94 -12.76
N ASP A 9 -28.27 -9.20 -12.39
CA ASP A 9 -27.44 -10.36 -12.69
C ASP A 9 -27.22 -10.46 -14.21
N SER A 10 -26.33 -9.64 -14.74
CA SER A 10 -25.73 -9.93 -16.03
C SER A 10 -24.87 -11.17 -15.80
N GLU A 11 -25.00 -12.21 -16.62
CA GLU A 11 -24.28 -13.49 -16.58
C GLU A 11 -22.78 -13.33 -16.27
N ALA A 12 -22.45 -13.11 -15.00
CA ALA A 12 -21.10 -13.22 -14.51
C ALA A 12 -20.71 -14.68 -14.68
N ALA A 13 -19.73 -14.96 -15.51
CA ALA A 13 -19.24 -16.31 -15.74
C ALA A 13 -18.98 -16.94 -14.37
N LYS A 14 -19.71 -18.00 -13.99
CA LYS A 14 -19.58 -18.63 -12.68
C LYS A 14 -18.12 -19.03 -12.47
N LEU A 15 -17.56 -18.61 -11.37
CA LEU A 15 -16.20 -19.02 -10.99
C LEU A 15 -16.11 -20.54 -10.91
N PRO A 16 -14.99 -21.18 -11.26
CA PRO A 16 -14.74 -22.58 -10.97
C PRO A 16 -14.98 -22.88 -9.48
N ARG A 17 -15.50 -24.07 -9.17
CA ARG A 17 -15.91 -24.43 -7.80
C ARG A 17 -14.80 -24.25 -6.77
N ASP A 18 -13.56 -24.63 -7.08
CA ASP A 18 -12.39 -24.45 -6.21
C ASP A 18 -12.08 -22.97 -5.95
N VAL A 19 -12.32 -22.10 -6.93
CA VAL A 19 -12.17 -20.64 -6.79
C VAL A 19 -13.29 -20.08 -5.92
N ALA A 20 -14.54 -20.52 -6.11
CA ALA A 20 -15.67 -20.10 -5.30
C ALA A 20 -15.47 -20.50 -3.82
N ASP A 21 -15.01 -21.73 -3.56
CA ASP A 21 -14.73 -22.19 -2.19
C ASP A 21 -13.63 -21.34 -1.52
N ARG A 22 -12.62 -20.89 -2.27
CA ARG A 22 -11.58 -19.96 -1.76
C ARG A 22 -12.15 -18.58 -1.48
N VAL A 23 -13.02 -18.07 -2.34
CA VAL A 23 -13.71 -16.79 -2.13
C VAL A 23 -14.46 -16.82 -0.79
N GLU A 24 -15.22 -17.89 -0.51
CA GLU A 24 -15.96 -18.02 0.74
C GLU A 24 -15.03 -18.06 1.97
N ARG A 25 -13.88 -18.76 1.90
CA ARG A 25 -12.90 -18.75 3.01
C ARG A 25 -12.27 -17.39 3.23
N VAL A 26 -12.00 -16.64 2.16
CA VAL A 26 -11.49 -15.26 2.27
C VAL A 26 -12.55 -14.33 2.88
N PHE A 27 -13.82 -14.49 2.54
CA PHE A 27 -14.91 -13.76 3.18
C PHE A 27 -15.06 -14.12 4.67
N GLU A 28 -14.93 -15.39 5.02
CA GLU A 28 -14.99 -15.81 6.41
C GLU A 28 -13.84 -15.19 7.22
N PHE A 29 -12.63 -15.18 6.66
CA PHE A 29 -11.51 -14.47 7.26
C PHE A 29 -11.79 -12.96 7.42
N HIS A 30 -12.37 -12.31 6.40
CA HIS A 30 -12.73 -10.91 6.50
C HIS A 30 -13.72 -10.67 7.64
N ARG A 31 -14.80 -11.47 7.71
CA ARG A 31 -15.83 -11.41 8.76
C ARG A 31 -15.23 -11.64 10.16
N SER A 32 -14.40 -12.67 10.31
CA SER A 32 -13.81 -13.04 11.61
C SER A 32 -12.78 -12.01 12.11
N THR A 33 -12.26 -11.16 11.23
CA THR A 33 -11.29 -10.10 11.57
C THR A 33 -11.91 -8.71 11.71
N LYS A 34 -13.24 -8.59 11.60
CA LYS A 34 -13.94 -7.34 11.89
C LYS A 34 -13.89 -7.01 13.39
N TYR A 35 -13.79 -5.72 13.68
CA TYR A 35 -13.95 -5.22 15.03
C TYR A 35 -15.37 -4.70 15.23
N SER A 36 -15.90 -4.94 16.41
CA SER A 36 -17.09 -4.29 16.94
C SER A 36 -16.78 -3.77 18.34
N TYR A 37 -17.60 -2.85 18.84
CA TYR A 37 -17.51 -2.33 20.20
C TYR A 37 -17.44 -3.48 21.23
N GLN A 38 -18.31 -4.50 21.08
CA GLN A 38 -18.33 -5.65 21.98
C GLN A 38 -17.09 -6.51 21.84
N SER A 39 -16.65 -6.83 20.61
CA SER A 39 -15.52 -7.73 20.39
C SER A 39 -14.20 -7.18 20.95
N VAL A 40 -13.99 -5.86 20.81
CA VAL A 40 -12.78 -5.19 21.32
C VAL A 40 -12.76 -5.18 22.85
N ARG A 41 -13.92 -4.99 23.51
CA ARG A 41 -14.03 -4.98 24.96
C ARG A 41 -14.03 -6.38 25.59
N ALA A 42 -14.66 -7.36 24.92
CA ALA A 42 -14.68 -8.75 25.39
C ALA A 42 -13.32 -9.44 25.26
N ASN A 43 -12.49 -9.00 24.32
CA ASN A 43 -11.17 -9.59 24.09
C ASN A 43 -10.11 -8.49 23.83
N PRO A 44 -9.78 -7.70 24.86
CA PRO A 44 -8.83 -6.59 24.72
C PRO A 44 -7.45 -7.12 24.29
N ILE A 45 -6.77 -6.31 23.49
CA ILE A 45 -5.41 -6.65 23.04
C ILE A 45 -4.43 -6.28 24.14
N VAL A 46 -3.92 -7.30 24.84
CA VAL A 46 -2.79 -7.17 25.76
C VAL A 46 -1.52 -7.52 25.00
N LEU A 47 -0.59 -6.57 24.90
CA LEU A 47 0.66 -6.77 24.19
C LEU A 47 1.71 -7.47 25.05
N ASP A 48 2.21 -8.60 24.57
CA ASP A 48 3.40 -9.23 25.13
C ASP A 48 4.66 -8.55 24.55
N TRP A 49 5.22 -7.63 25.30
CA TRP A 49 6.42 -6.88 24.91
C TRP A 49 7.67 -7.74 24.79
N LYS A 50 7.72 -8.93 25.43
CA LYS A 50 8.84 -9.88 25.29
C LYS A 50 8.83 -10.55 23.91
N ALA A 51 7.63 -10.77 23.38
CA ALA A 51 7.42 -11.32 22.04
C ALA A 51 7.40 -10.25 20.94
N GLN A 52 7.70 -8.98 21.25
CA GLN A 52 7.70 -7.92 20.24
C GLN A 52 8.66 -8.24 19.09
N PRO A 53 8.17 -8.31 17.85
CA PRO A 53 9.03 -8.60 16.71
C PRO A 53 9.98 -7.45 16.39
N SER A 54 11.22 -7.81 16.04
CA SER A 54 12.17 -6.84 15.53
C SER A 54 11.62 -6.11 14.28
N PRO A 55 11.69 -4.77 14.23
CA PRO A 55 11.34 -4.03 13.03
C PRO A 55 12.36 -4.21 11.90
N TYR A 56 13.47 -4.91 12.15
CA TYR A 56 14.56 -5.13 11.20
C TYR A 56 14.79 -6.63 10.99
N ARG A 57 14.90 -7.05 9.75
CA ARG A 57 15.48 -8.34 9.40
C ARG A 57 16.99 -8.15 9.21
N THR A 58 17.79 -9.09 9.73
CA THR A 58 19.25 -8.98 9.70
C THR A 58 19.86 -10.24 9.09
N PHE A 59 20.79 -10.05 8.17
CA PHE A 59 21.60 -11.09 7.53
C PHE A 59 23.08 -10.74 7.70
N THR A 60 23.67 -11.10 8.85
CA THR A 60 25.05 -10.73 9.20
C THR A 60 26.09 -11.46 8.35
N ASP A 61 25.78 -12.69 7.94
CA ASP A 61 26.73 -13.61 7.28
C ASP A 61 26.75 -13.45 5.74
N LEU A 62 25.86 -12.62 5.20
CA LEU A 62 25.82 -12.34 3.75
C LEU A 62 26.77 -11.20 3.37
N PRO A 63 27.39 -11.27 2.17
CA PRO A 63 28.24 -10.20 1.66
C PRO A 63 27.52 -8.86 1.65
N LYS A 64 28.22 -7.80 2.09
CA LYS A 64 27.68 -6.46 2.27
C LYS A 64 28.24 -5.48 1.24
N THR A 65 27.35 -4.75 0.57
CA THR A 65 27.67 -3.57 -0.23
C THR A 65 27.07 -2.35 0.46
N ALA A 66 27.90 -1.44 0.94
CA ALA A 66 27.44 -0.20 1.58
C ALA A 66 26.81 0.72 0.53
N LEU A 67 25.74 1.39 0.89
CA LEU A 67 25.09 2.40 0.04
C LEU A 67 25.67 3.79 0.32
N PRO A 68 25.85 4.64 -0.71
CA PRO A 68 26.35 6.00 -0.52
C PRO A 68 25.33 6.87 0.21
N THR A 69 25.81 7.72 1.13
CA THR A 69 24.97 8.63 1.94
C THR A 69 24.81 10.02 1.33
N ASN A 70 25.62 10.37 0.32
CA ASN A 70 25.50 11.61 -0.44
C ASN A 70 24.41 11.49 -1.52
N LEU A 71 23.14 11.43 -1.08
CA LEU A 71 21.99 11.15 -1.90
C LEU A 71 21.70 12.26 -2.92
N LEU A 72 21.00 11.88 -4.00
CA LEU A 72 20.52 12.83 -5.02
C LEU A 72 19.40 13.69 -4.44
N ASP A 73 19.19 14.85 -5.04
CA ASP A 73 17.99 15.63 -4.82
C ASP A 73 16.82 15.08 -5.65
N ALA A 74 15.60 15.39 -5.23
CA ALA A 74 14.36 15.07 -5.93
C ALA A 74 13.46 16.32 -5.88
N PRO A 75 13.77 17.33 -6.70
CA PRO A 75 13.21 18.67 -6.58
C PRO A 75 11.77 18.80 -7.11
N VAL A 76 11.22 17.75 -7.71
CA VAL A 76 9.88 17.76 -8.34
C VAL A 76 8.81 18.08 -7.29
N PRO A 77 7.91 19.08 -7.53
CA PRO A 77 6.82 19.40 -6.62
C PRO A 77 5.87 18.22 -6.42
N THR A 78 5.51 17.95 -5.17
CA THR A 78 4.74 16.75 -4.81
C THR A 78 3.36 16.71 -5.45
N LEU A 79 2.62 17.83 -5.42
CA LEU A 79 1.25 17.86 -5.95
C LEU A 79 1.23 17.66 -7.46
N SER A 80 2.18 18.28 -8.19
CA SER A 80 2.33 18.06 -9.64
C SER A 80 2.66 16.60 -9.94
N LEU A 81 3.60 15.98 -9.19
CA LEU A 81 3.93 14.57 -9.37
C LEU A 81 2.74 13.65 -9.12
N LEU A 82 1.96 13.90 -8.07
CA LEU A 82 0.77 13.09 -7.75
C LEU A 82 -0.32 13.22 -8.82
N SER A 83 -0.45 14.37 -9.47
CA SER A 83 -1.48 14.64 -10.48
C SER A 83 -1.07 14.19 -11.88
N GLU A 84 0.18 14.38 -12.26
CA GLU A 84 0.68 14.25 -13.63
C GLU A 84 1.69 13.09 -13.79
N GLY A 85 2.15 12.50 -12.68
CA GLY A 85 3.16 11.44 -12.71
C GLY A 85 4.48 11.93 -13.31
N LEU A 86 5.08 11.13 -14.20
CA LEU A 86 6.34 11.49 -14.87
C LEU A 86 6.24 12.72 -15.78
N ALA A 87 5.05 13.14 -16.22
CA ALA A 87 4.90 14.36 -17.01
C ALA A 87 5.26 15.63 -16.21
N ALA A 88 5.20 15.58 -14.87
CA ALA A 88 5.64 16.66 -14.00
C ALA A 88 7.16 16.76 -13.84
N VAL A 89 7.92 15.78 -14.34
CA VAL A 89 9.38 15.70 -14.15
C VAL A 89 10.07 16.45 -15.30
N PRO A 90 10.96 17.40 -15.01
CA PRO A 90 11.76 18.07 -16.04
C PRO A 90 12.54 17.07 -16.89
N GLU A 91 12.60 17.29 -18.20
CA GLU A 91 13.28 16.41 -19.16
C GLU A 91 14.74 16.13 -18.77
N SER A 92 15.42 17.13 -18.20
CA SER A 92 16.80 17.01 -17.72
C SER A 92 16.99 16.03 -16.56
N LEU A 93 15.93 15.63 -15.88
CA LEU A 93 15.95 14.65 -14.80
C LEU A 93 15.48 13.27 -15.25
N LEU A 94 14.89 13.14 -16.44
CA LEU A 94 14.46 11.84 -16.95
C LEU A 94 15.67 10.95 -17.27
N GLN A 95 15.49 9.64 -17.10
CA GLN A 95 16.52 8.62 -17.33
C GLN A 95 17.82 8.88 -16.51
N PRO A 96 17.73 8.90 -15.18
CA PRO A 96 18.88 9.15 -14.32
C PRO A 96 19.93 8.04 -14.48
N PRO A 97 21.22 8.31 -14.10
CA PRO A 97 22.27 7.29 -14.15
C PRO A 97 21.90 6.02 -13.41
N GLN A 98 22.05 4.87 -14.06
CA GLN A 98 21.76 3.54 -13.52
C GLN A 98 22.90 3.09 -12.60
N ASN A 99 23.09 3.77 -11.48
CA ASN A 99 24.20 3.55 -10.55
C ASN A 99 23.73 3.37 -9.10
N ILE A 100 24.65 2.95 -8.25
CA ILE A 100 24.39 2.70 -6.83
C ILE A 100 23.88 3.95 -6.08
N LYS A 101 24.24 5.17 -6.50
CA LYS A 101 23.79 6.41 -5.86
C LYS A 101 22.30 6.68 -6.13
N THR A 102 21.85 6.48 -7.36
CA THR A 102 20.43 6.58 -7.75
C THR A 102 19.60 5.52 -7.01
N LEU A 103 20.08 4.28 -7.00
CA LEU A 103 19.44 3.19 -6.26
C LEU A 103 19.36 3.47 -4.75
N ALA A 104 20.43 3.96 -4.15
CA ALA A 104 20.49 4.32 -2.73
C ALA A 104 19.47 5.43 -2.39
N THR A 105 19.37 6.44 -3.25
CA THR A 105 18.43 7.54 -3.07
C THR A 105 17.00 7.03 -3.18
N TRP A 106 16.70 6.21 -4.17
CA TRP A 106 15.40 5.59 -4.33
C TRP A 106 14.97 4.79 -3.10
N LEU A 107 15.83 3.91 -2.60
CA LEU A 107 15.58 3.11 -1.40
C LEU A 107 15.39 3.97 -0.15
N TYR A 108 16.23 5.00 0.03
CA TYR A 108 16.15 5.89 1.19
C TYR A 108 14.85 6.71 1.21
N LEU A 109 14.49 7.33 0.10
CA LEU A 109 13.27 8.12 0.01
C LEU A 109 12.02 7.24 0.18
N SER A 110 12.06 5.99 -0.27
CA SER A 110 10.93 5.07 -0.15
C SER A 110 10.74 4.52 1.26
N ASN A 111 11.82 4.11 1.94
CA ASN A 111 11.76 3.42 3.23
C ASN A 111 12.94 3.76 4.14
N GLY A 112 13.51 4.97 4.07
CA GLY A 112 14.63 5.37 4.91
C GLY A 112 14.23 5.67 6.35
N MET A 113 15.17 5.51 7.29
CA MET A 113 15.01 5.96 8.67
C MET A 113 15.16 7.48 8.74
N THR A 114 14.23 8.17 9.42
CA THR A 114 14.15 9.64 9.42
C THR A 114 14.39 10.26 10.78
N VAL A 115 13.65 9.83 11.78
CA VAL A 115 13.68 10.43 13.13
C VAL A 115 13.74 9.33 14.18
N GLU A 116 14.61 9.51 15.16
CA GLU A 116 14.65 8.69 16.35
C GLU A 116 13.59 9.17 17.35
N LYS A 117 12.85 8.25 17.91
CA LYS A 117 11.78 8.51 18.87
C LYS A 117 11.82 7.54 20.02
N GLN A 118 11.67 8.02 21.26
CA GLN A 118 11.46 7.18 22.42
C GLN A 118 10.09 6.49 22.33
N GLY A 119 10.09 5.17 22.35
CA GLY A 119 8.90 4.32 22.39
C GLY A 119 8.81 3.52 23.71
N PRO A 120 7.72 2.78 23.94
CA PRO A 120 7.55 1.97 25.15
C PRO A 120 8.64 0.88 25.36
N ALA A 121 9.16 0.34 24.25
CA ALA A 121 10.19 -0.70 24.26
C ALA A 121 11.61 -0.16 23.98
N GLY A 122 11.84 1.15 24.15
CA GLY A 122 13.11 1.82 23.88
C GLY A 122 13.10 2.70 22.64
N MET A 123 14.29 3.05 22.16
CA MET A 123 14.45 3.92 21.00
C MET A 123 13.97 3.24 19.71
N GLN A 124 13.15 3.94 18.94
CA GLN A 124 12.58 3.50 17.66
C GLN A 124 12.86 4.53 16.58
N TRP A 125 13.11 4.06 15.37
CA TRP A 125 13.26 4.92 14.19
C TRP A 125 11.95 4.99 13.41
N LEU A 126 11.48 6.22 13.19
CA LEU A 126 10.42 6.47 12.21
C LEU A 126 11.01 6.38 10.81
N ARG A 127 10.17 5.98 9.85
CA ARG A 127 10.56 5.83 8.45
C ARG A 127 9.82 6.83 7.56
N THR A 128 10.30 7.01 6.34
CA THR A 128 9.60 7.77 5.30
C THR A 128 8.21 7.21 5.04
N CYS A 129 8.06 5.89 5.02
CA CYS A 129 6.78 5.19 4.88
C CYS A 129 6.03 5.13 6.23
N PRO A 130 4.71 5.44 6.29
CA PRO A 130 3.91 5.18 7.48
C PRO A 130 3.72 3.68 7.68
N SER A 131 3.31 3.31 8.90
CA SER A 131 2.92 1.93 9.20
C SER A 131 1.95 1.88 10.36
N SER A 132 0.99 0.97 10.28
CA SER A 132 0.05 0.63 11.34
C SER A 132 0.80 0.27 12.63
N GLY A 133 0.59 1.07 13.68
CA GLY A 133 1.29 0.89 14.96
C GLY A 133 2.81 1.13 14.93
N GLY A 134 3.39 1.61 13.81
CA GLY A 134 4.83 1.77 13.65
C GLY A 134 5.60 0.45 13.59
N LEU A 135 4.98 -0.62 13.11
CA LEU A 135 5.51 -1.99 13.12
C LEU A 135 6.31 -2.35 11.86
N TYR A 136 6.10 -1.62 10.77
CA TYR A 136 6.79 -1.78 9.50
C TYR A 136 6.83 -3.24 9.00
N PRO A 137 5.66 -3.86 8.73
CA PRO A 137 5.54 -5.27 8.34
C PRO A 137 5.93 -5.48 6.87
N PHE A 138 7.07 -4.97 6.48
CA PHE A 138 7.60 -5.11 5.13
C PHE A 138 9.13 -5.15 5.12
N GLU A 139 9.66 -5.86 4.12
CA GLU A 139 11.08 -5.92 3.77
C GLU A 139 11.23 -5.62 2.28
N LEU A 140 12.38 -5.08 1.90
CA LEU A 140 12.73 -4.82 0.50
C LEU A 140 13.85 -5.75 0.04
N TYR A 141 13.62 -6.38 -1.11
CA TYR A 141 14.66 -7.13 -1.81
C TYR A 141 14.90 -6.46 -3.16
N VAL A 142 16.16 -6.26 -3.49
CA VAL A 142 16.60 -5.60 -4.72
C VAL A 142 17.20 -6.65 -5.66
N ALA A 143 16.56 -6.89 -6.79
CA ALA A 143 17.15 -7.62 -7.90
C ALA A 143 17.84 -6.60 -8.80
N ALA A 144 19.16 -6.52 -8.74
CA ALA A 144 19.99 -5.64 -9.57
C ALA A 144 20.56 -6.42 -10.74
N PHE A 145 20.40 -5.94 -11.97
CA PHE A 145 20.90 -6.58 -13.18
C PHE A 145 21.83 -5.68 -13.99
N GLY A 146 21.68 -4.34 -13.87
CA GLY A 146 22.47 -3.36 -14.61
C GLY A 146 22.68 -2.07 -13.83
N ILE A 147 23.05 -2.17 -12.55
CA ILE A 147 23.35 -1.01 -11.69
C ILE A 147 24.86 -0.89 -11.53
N GLU A 148 25.44 0.18 -12.05
CA GLU A 148 26.87 0.49 -11.87
C GLU A 148 27.23 0.59 -10.38
N GLY A 149 28.27 -0.13 -9.97
CA GLY A 149 28.70 -0.23 -8.57
C GLY A 149 27.97 -1.33 -7.77
N VAL A 150 27.09 -2.13 -8.40
CA VAL A 150 26.44 -3.29 -7.79
C VAL A 150 26.59 -4.49 -8.70
N GLU A 151 27.16 -5.59 -8.21
CA GLU A 151 27.19 -6.83 -8.98
C GLU A 151 25.77 -7.35 -9.27
N PRO A 152 25.52 -7.96 -10.44
CA PRO A 152 24.23 -8.59 -10.70
C PRO A 152 23.85 -9.60 -9.60
N GLY A 153 22.64 -9.48 -9.05
CA GLY A 153 22.19 -10.35 -7.96
C GLY A 153 20.86 -9.95 -7.33
N LEU A 154 20.40 -10.81 -6.42
CA LEU A 154 19.35 -10.49 -5.48
C LEU A 154 19.97 -10.08 -4.14
N TYR A 155 19.47 -9.00 -3.58
CA TYR A 155 19.95 -8.43 -2.32
C TYR A 155 18.78 -8.18 -1.37
N HIS A 156 19.02 -8.35 -0.07
CA HIS A 156 18.17 -7.76 0.96
C HIS A 156 18.64 -6.33 1.25
N TYR A 157 17.73 -5.37 1.27
CA TYR A 157 18.03 -4.00 1.71
C TYR A 157 18.04 -3.92 3.24
N SER A 158 19.24 -3.89 3.81
CA SER A 158 19.44 -3.69 5.24
C SER A 158 19.26 -2.21 5.59
N ILE A 159 18.03 -1.82 5.96
CA ILE A 159 17.70 -0.43 6.28
C ILE A 159 18.56 0.11 7.44
N ARG A 160 18.81 -0.72 8.47
CA ARG A 160 19.60 -0.33 9.65
C ARG A 160 21.06 -0.05 9.32
N GLU A 161 21.63 -0.79 8.38
CA GLU A 161 23.02 -0.66 7.96
C GLU A 161 23.18 0.28 6.76
N PHE A 162 22.08 0.69 6.16
CA PHE A 162 22.04 1.35 4.86
C PHE A 162 22.93 0.64 3.84
N ALA A 163 22.63 -0.60 3.58
CA ALA A 163 23.45 -1.50 2.78
C ALA A 163 22.61 -2.56 2.04
N LEU A 164 23.19 -3.15 1.01
CA LEU A 164 22.68 -4.32 0.32
C LEU A 164 23.40 -5.57 0.83
N ARG A 165 22.65 -6.62 1.19
CA ARG A 165 23.16 -7.94 1.58
C ARG A 165 22.90 -8.92 0.45
N LYS A 166 23.97 -9.40 -0.23
CA LYS A 166 23.85 -10.27 -1.42
C LYS A 166 23.33 -11.65 -1.04
N MET A 167 22.22 -12.05 -1.62
CA MET A 167 21.52 -13.31 -1.35
C MET A 167 21.69 -14.34 -2.46
N ARG A 168 21.68 -13.90 -3.73
CA ARG A 168 21.69 -14.75 -4.93
C ARG A 168 22.50 -14.13 -6.05
N GLY A 169 22.97 -14.96 -6.99
CA GLY A 169 23.51 -14.50 -8.25
C GLY A 169 22.43 -13.93 -9.19
N GLY A 170 22.85 -13.05 -10.12
CA GLY A 170 21.91 -12.35 -11.01
C GLY A 170 21.15 -13.29 -11.94
N ILE A 171 21.82 -14.28 -12.52
CA ILE A 171 21.22 -15.25 -13.44
C ILE A 171 20.15 -16.09 -12.74
N GLU A 172 20.46 -16.59 -11.54
CA GLU A 172 19.51 -17.38 -10.74
C GLU A 172 18.28 -16.54 -10.38
N ALA A 173 18.51 -15.30 -9.90
CA ALA A 173 17.44 -14.38 -9.54
C ALA A 173 16.54 -14.08 -10.75
N MET A 174 17.12 -13.80 -11.91
CA MET A 174 16.39 -13.51 -13.14
C MET A 174 15.51 -14.70 -13.56
N PHE A 175 16.05 -15.92 -13.57
CA PHE A 175 15.27 -17.11 -13.94
C PHE A 175 14.10 -17.36 -13.00
N GLN A 176 14.29 -17.16 -11.69
CA GLN A 176 13.21 -17.34 -10.72
C GLN A 176 12.14 -16.25 -10.83
N ILE A 177 12.52 -14.99 -11.04
CA ILE A 177 11.56 -13.90 -11.26
C ILE A 177 10.75 -14.17 -12.53
N LYS A 178 11.40 -14.58 -13.63
CA LYS A 178 10.71 -14.94 -14.87
C LYS A 178 9.77 -16.13 -14.68
N ARG A 179 10.15 -17.13 -13.87
CA ARG A 179 9.24 -18.24 -13.53
C ARG A 179 8.02 -17.77 -12.76
N GLY A 180 8.20 -16.85 -11.80
CA GLY A 180 7.09 -16.30 -11.00
C GLY A 180 6.21 -15.31 -11.77
N ARG A 181 6.75 -14.73 -12.86
CA ARG A 181 6.10 -13.77 -13.76
C ARG A 181 6.55 -14.01 -15.19
N PRO A 182 5.92 -14.98 -15.89
CA PRO A 182 6.31 -15.35 -17.27
C PRO A 182 6.16 -14.23 -18.29
N ASP A 183 5.29 -13.25 -18.03
CA ASP A 183 5.07 -12.05 -18.86
C ASP A 183 6.25 -11.05 -18.86
N LEU A 184 7.24 -11.23 -17.98
CA LEU A 184 8.41 -10.36 -17.91
C LEU A 184 9.53 -10.85 -18.86
N ASP A 185 9.27 -10.93 -20.16
CA ASP A 185 10.30 -11.33 -21.15
C ASP A 185 11.46 -10.34 -21.25
N PHE A 186 11.19 -9.08 -20.92
CA PHE A 186 12.16 -7.98 -20.94
C PHE A 186 13.04 -7.89 -19.68
N ILE A 187 12.88 -8.80 -18.72
CA ILE A 187 13.58 -8.74 -17.40
C ILE A 187 15.11 -8.60 -17.51
N LYS A 188 15.72 -9.18 -18.54
CA LYS A 188 17.16 -9.07 -18.79
C LYS A 188 17.62 -7.66 -19.19
N SER A 189 16.67 -6.78 -19.55
CA SER A 189 16.91 -5.42 -20.03
C SER A 189 16.47 -4.36 -19.03
N VAL A 190 16.22 -4.72 -17.76
CA VAL A 190 15.89 -3.76 -16.72
C VAL A 190 17.04 -3.61 -15.73
N PRO A 191 17.38 -2.37 -15.31
CA PRO A 191 18.48 -2.13 -14.38
C PRO A 191 18.27 -2.79 -13.03
N ALA A 192 17.07 -2.67 -12.48
CA ALA A 192 16.72 -3.23 -11.17
C ALA A 192 15.21 -3.44 -11.01
N MET A 193 14.87 -4.27 -10.02
CA MET A 193 13.52 -4.44 -9.48
C MET A 193 13.57 -4.43 -7.96
N ILE A 194 12.57 -3.85 -7.33
CA ILE A 194 12.39 -3.90 -5.88
C ILE A 194 11.20 -4.79 -5.57
N LEU A 195 11.42 -5.88 -4.84
CA LEU A 195 10.39 -6.76 -4.32
C LEU A 195 9.98 -6.25 -2.94
N VAL A 196 8.68 -6.07 -2.72
CA VAL A 196 8.08 -5.71 -1.43
C VAL A 196 7.49 -6.96 -0.82
N SER A 197 8.00 -7.39 0.31
CA SER A 197 7.46 -8.54 1.03
C SER A 197 6.91 -8.16 2.40
N THR A 198 6.05 -9.01 2.94
CA THR A 198 5.44 -8.81 4.26
C THR A 198 5.75 -9.98 5.20
N PRO A 199 6.58 -9.76 6.24
CA PRO A 199 6.69 -10.66 7.38
C PRO A 199 5.45 -10.49 8.29
N TYR A 200 4.59 -11.49 8.33
CA TYR A 200 3.25 -11.39 8.93
C TYR A 200 3.27 -11.16 10.43
N TRP A 201 4.24 -11.74 11.14
CA TRP A 201 4.32 -11.66 12.60
C TRP A 201 4.42 -10.22 13.11
N ARG A 202 5.04 -9.30 12.38
CA ARG A 202 5.16 -7.90 12.81
C ARG A 202 3.79 -7.25 13.06
N SER A 203 2.84 -7.39 12.15
CA SER A 203 1.49 -6.87 12.34
C SER A 203 0.65 -7.74 13.25
N ALA A 204 0.78 -9.07 13.13
CA ALA A 204 -0.02 -10.03 13.91
C ALA A 204 0.27 -9.95 15.41
N TRP A 205 1.47 -9.58 15.83
CA TRP A 205 1.82 -9.33 17.23
C TRP A 205 0.86 -8.32 17.90
N ARG A 206 0.47 -7.28 17.18
CA ARG A 206 -0.41 -6.23 17.69
C ARG A 206 -1.86 -6.42 17.31
N TYR A 207 -2.13 -6.85 16.08
CA TYR A 207 -3.46 -6.87 15.48
C TYR A 207 -4.03 -8.27 15.31
N ARG A 208 -3.35 -9.31 15.83
CA ARG A 208 -3.76 -10.71 15.69
C ARG A 208 -4.02 -11.04 14.21
N GLN A 209 -5.11 -11.77 13.89
CA GLN A 209 -5.46 -12.10 12.49
C GLN A 209 -5.70 -10.84 11.62
N ARG A 210 -6.27 -9.77 12.17
CA ARG A 210 -6.46 -8.50 11.44
C ARG A 210 -5.13 -7.90 10.96
N GLY A 211 -4.01 -8.30 11.54
CA GLY A 211 -2.67 -7.94 11.13
C GLY A 211 -2.36 -8.22 9.66
N TYR A 212 -3.04 -9.18 9.02
CA TYR A 212 -2.93 -9.41 7.58
C TYR A 212 -3.45 -8.21 6.76
N ARG A 213 -4.63 -7.69 7.11
CA ARG A 213 -5.20 -6.48 6.49
C ARG A 213 -4.25 -5.29 6.66
N CYS A 214 -3.74 -5.08 7.88
CA CYS A 214 -2.78 -4.01 8.18
C CYS A 214 -1.48 -4.14 7.35
N ALA A 215 -0.95 -5.36 7.22
CA ALA A 215 0.28 -5.60 6.47
C ALA A 215 0.13 -5.30 4.97
N LEU A 216 -1.03 -5.60 4.39
CA LEU A 216 -1.34 -5.28 3.00
C LEU A 216 -1.49 -3.77 2.79
N LEU A 217 -2.18 -3.05 3.68
CA LEU A 217 -2.27 -1.59 3.66
C LEU A 217 -0.88 -0.96 3.73
N ASP A 218 -0.05 -1.39 4.68
CA ASP A 218 1.30 -0.88 4.86
C ASP A 218 2.20 -1.18 3.64
N ALA A 219 2.04 -2.34 3.00
CA ALA A 219 2.73 -2.66 1.75
C ALA A 219 2.27 -1.74 0.61
N GLY A 220 1.00 -1.40 0.54
CA GLY A 220 0.45 -0.42 -0.40
C GLY A 220 1.08 0.96 -0.23
N HIS A 221 1.18 1.46 1.01
CA HIS A 221 1.89 2.71 1.32
C HIS A 221 3.33 2.69 0.81
N LEU A 222 4.04 1.59 1.06
CA LEU A 222 5.43 1.45 0.63
C LEU A 222 5.58 1.42 -0.90
N VAL A 223 4.67 0.74 -1.61
CA VAL A 223 4.69 0.73 -3.09
C VAL A 223 4.47 2.14 -3.64
N GLN A 224 3.56 2.93 -3.06
CA GLN A 224 3.37 4.33 -3.48
C GLN A 224 4.62 5.17 -3.22
N ASN A 225 5.30 4.99 -2.10
CA ASN A 225 6.59 5.66 -1.86
C ASN A 225 7.65 5.24 -2.87
N LEU A 226 7.72 3.96 -3.21
CA LEU A 226 8.65 3.47 -4.25
C LEU A 226 8.38 4.12 -5.60
N VAL A 227 7.12 4.18 -6.02
CA VAL A 227 6.74 4.81 -7.30
C VAL A 227 6.96 6.33 -7.25
N GLY A 228 6.52 7.00 -6.19
CA GLY A 228 6.66 8.44 -6.04
C GLY A 228 8.12 8.90 -5.97
N ALA A 229 8.95 8.20 -5.20
CA ALA A 229 10.38 8.49 -5.11
C ALA A 229 11.10 8.22 -6.44
N ALA A 230 10.78 7.13 -7.12
CA ALA A 230 11.33 6.82 -8.43
C ALA A 230 10.98 7.90 -9.46
N ASN A 231 9.70 8.22 -9.58
CA ASN A 231 9.23 9.26 -10.52
C ASN A 231 9.90 10.61 -10.24
N ALA A 232 10.05 11.00 -8.95
CA ALA A 232 10.73 12.24 -8.58
C ALA A 232 12.23 12.26 -8.93
N LEU A 233 12.83 11.09 -9.11
CA LEU A 233 14.20 10.90 -9.60
C LEU A 233 14.27 10.73 -11.12
N GLY A 234 13.15 10.82 -11.85
CA GLY A 234 13.09 10.59 -13.28
C GLY A 234 13.11 9.11 -13.70
N ILE A 235 12.97 8.20 -12.75
CA ILE A 235 12.90 6.76 -13.00
C ILE A 235 11.48 6.39 -13.44
N GLN A 236 11.32 5.86 -14.64
CA GLN A 236 10.07 5.22 -15.04
C GLN A 236 9.92 3.88 -14.34
N THR A 237 8.76 3.64 -13.73
CA THR A 237 8.48 2.40 -13.01
C THR A 237 7.30 1.62 -13.58
N MET A 238 7.36 0.30 -13.42
CA MET A 238 6.23 -0.61 -13.69
C MET A 238 5.96 -1.46 -12.44
N PRO A 239 5.00 -1.10 -11.60
CA PRO A 239 4.59 -1.95 -10.49
C PRO A 239 3.85 -3.21 -10.98
N ARG A 240 4.05 -4.34 -10.28
CA ARG A 240 3.38 -5.63 -10.52
C ARG A 240 2.95 -6.23 -9.18
N PHE A 241 1.71 -6.66 -9.07
CA PHE A 241 1.10 -7.10 -7.81
C PHE A 241 0.77 -8.59 -7.77
N LEU A 242 0.50 -9.20 -8.91
CA LEU A 242 0.21 -10.62 -8.98
C LEU A 242 1.51 -11.37 -9.30
N VAL A 243 2.01 -12.11 -8.32
CA VAL A 243 3.24 -12.90 -8.43
C VAL A 243 2.98 -14.32 -7.93
N ASN A 244 3.70 -15.31 -8.47
CA ASN A 244 3.66 -16.66 -7.92
C ASN A 244 4.39 -16.68 -6.57
N ASP A 245 3.63 -16.77 -5.48
CA ASP A 245 4.15 -16.67 -4.12
C ASP A 245 5.20 -17.74 -3.81
N ASN A 246 4.95 -18.99 -4.20
CA ASN A 246 5.90 -20.08 -3.94
C ASN A 246 7.25 -19.83 -4.60
N THR A 247 7.23 -19.39 -5.87
CA THR A 247 8.45 -19.05 -6.61
C THR A 247 9.18 -17.85 -5.99
N MET A 248 8.44 -16.85 -5.55
CA MET A 248 9.03 -15.66 -4.92
C MET A 248 9.58 -15.98 -3.53
N ARG A 249 8.92 -16.83 -2.75
CA ARG A 249 9.45 -17.30 -1.46
C ARG A 249 10.74 -18.12 -1.63
N ASP A 250 10.77 -19.02 -2.62
CA ASP A 250 11.97 -19.78 -2.98
C ASP A 250 13.11 -18.82 -3.37
N LEU A 251 12.82 -17.80 -4.19
CA LEU A 251 13.78 -16.77 -4.57
C LEU A 251 14.40 -16.04 -3.38
N ILE A 252 13.58 -15.58 -2.44
CA ILE A 252 14.06 -14.87 -1.25
C ILE A 252 14.55 -15.82 -0.14
N GLY A 253 14.57 -17.14 -0.39
CA GLY A 253 15.17 -18.17 0.46
C GLY A 253 14.35 -18.55 1.68
N ILE A 254 13.01 -18.52 1.60
CA ILE A 254 12.10 -18.95 2.67
C ILE A 254 11.66 -20.39 2.40
N PRO A 255 11.84 -21.31 3.34
CA PRO A 255 11.38 -22.69 3.19
C PRO A 255 9.85 -22.76 3.07
N ALA A 256 9.35 -23.77 2.35
CA ALA A 256 7.92 -23.98 2.15
C ALA A 256 7.16 -24.19 3.47
N ASN A 257 7.81 -24.79 4.45
CA ASN A 257 7.29 -25.08 5.79
C ASN A 257 7.80 -24.09 6.85
N ALA A 258 8.08 -22.85 6.46
CA ALA A 258 8.58 -21.83 7.39
C ALA A 258 7.60 -21.59 8.55
N ASP A 259 8.12 -21.54 9.77
CA ASP A 259 7.36 -21.12 10.93
C ASP A 259 6.80 -19.72 10.77
N PHE A 260 5.67 -19.43 11.42
CA PHE A 260 5.01 -18.13 11.36
C PHE A 260 5.93 -16.96 11.73
N GLY A 261 6.87 -17.16 12.66
CA GLY A 261 7.86 -16.17 13.07
C GLY A 261 8.86 -15.76 11.99
N VAL A 262 9.00 -16.57 10.93
CA VAL A 262 9.86 -16.29 9.76
C VAL A 262 9.07 -16.18 8.46
N ALA A 263 7.79 -16.57 8.45
CA ALA A 263 6.92 -16.56 7.27
C ALA A 263 6.77 -15.15 6.71
N GLU A 264 6.91 -15.06 5.40
CA GLU A 264 6.94 -13.81 4.66
C GLU A 264 6.57 -14.08 3.20
N SER A 265 5.82 -13.19 2.59
CA SER A 265 5.40 -13.33 1.19
C SER A 265 5.57 -12.03 0.40
N VAL A 266 5.95 -12.16 -0.87
CA VAL A 266 6.10 -11.00 -1.77
C VAL A 266 4.72 -10.52 -2.20
N GLN A 267 4.42 -9.26 -1.91
CA GLN A 267 3.12 -8.64 -2.23
C GLN A 267 3.14 -7.89 -3.55
N ALA A 268 4.28 -7.31 -3.89
CA ALA A 268 4.44 -6.52 -5.10
C ALA A 268 5.91 -6.49 -5.53
N MET A 269 6.13 -6.13 -6.78
CA MET A 269 7.44 -5.74 -7.31
C MET A 269 7.31 -4.41 -8.05
N VAL A 270 8.31 -3.54 -7.91
CA VAL A 270 8.41 -2.27 -8.64
C VAL A 270 9.63 -2.35 -9.53
N ILE A 271 9.39 -2.36 -10.83
CA ILE A 271 10.41 -2.53 -11.86
C ILE A 271 10.89 -1.15 -12.30
N TRP A 272 12.20 -0.94 -12.36
CA TRP A 272 12.80 0.20 -13.05
C TRP A 272 12.73 -0.07 -14.56
N ALA A 273 11.79 0.58 -15.23
CA ALA A 273 11.47 0.35 -16.63
C ALA A 273 12.31 1.25 -17.56
N ASP A 274 13.60 0.95 -17.66
CA ASP A 274 14.46 1.63 -18.64
C ASP A 274 14.76 0.69 -19.80
N THR A 275 14.41 1.12 -21.01
CA THR A 275 14.60 0.36 -22.24
C THR A 275 15.98 0.56 -22.88
N ALA A 276 16.76 1.51 -22.38
CA ALA A 276 18.09 1.84 -22.93
C ALA A 276 19.22 0.95 -22.38
N MET A 277 18.93 0.08 -21.42
CA MET A 277 19.95 -0.80 -20.83
C MET A 277 20.41 -1.89 -21.80
N THR A 278 21.72 -2.12 -21.87
CA THR A 278 22.28 -3.32 -22.51
C THR A 278 21.80 -4.56 -21.75
N PRO A 279 21.14 -5.52 -22.42
CA PRO A 279 20.65 -6.71 -21.74
C PRO A 279 21.77 -7.47 -21.02
N MET A 280 21.47 -7.98 -19.83
CA MET A 280 22.41 -8.83 -19.10
C MET A 280 22.74 -10.07 -19.93
N GLU A 281 24.02 -10.34 -20.13
CA GLU A 281 24.46 -11.53 -20.84
C GLU A 281 24.19 -12.81 -20.03
N ILE A 282 23.56 -13.77 -20.66
CA ILE A 282 23.32 -15.09 -20.09
C ILE A 282 24.32 -16.07 -20.77
N PRO A 283 25.27 -16.65 -20.02
CA PRO A 283 26.22 -17.59 -20.56
C PRO A 283 25.52 -18.77 -21.26
N ARG A 284 26.08 -19.24 -22.38
CA ARG A 284 25.53 -20.40 -23.09
C ARG A 284 25.51 -21.61 -22.16
N GLY A 285 24.39 -22.33 -22.14
CA GLY A 285 24.20 -23.49 -21.28
C GLY A 285 23.70 -23.20 -19.87
N SER A 286 23.51 -21.93 -19.49
CA SER A 286 22.81 -21.57 -18.22
C SER A 286 21.42 -22.20 -18.22
N ARG A 287 21.08 -22.86 -17.11
CA ARG A 287 19.77 -23.50 -16.92
C ARG A 287 19.04 -22.86 -15.72
N PRO A 288 17.72 -22.67 -15.83
CA PRO A 288 16.94 -22.26 -14.68
C PRO A 288 17.05 -23.31 -13.56
N PRO A 289 17.16 -22.89 -12.29
CA PRO A 289 17.06 -23.82 -11.15
C PRO A 289 15.76 -24.62 -11.24
N ALA A 290 15.76 -25.87 -10.76
CA ALA A 290 14.51 -26.62 -10.67
C ALA A 290 13.50 -25.92 -9.74
N PRO A 291 12.17 -26.12 -9.91
CA PRO A 291 11.19 -25.58 -8.97
C PRO A 291 11.51 -26.01 -7.52
N ASN A 292 11.40 -25.07 -6.58
CA ASN A 292 11.63 -25.30 -5.13
C ASN A 292 13.02 -25.89 -4.79
N SER A 293 14.02 -25.65 -5.64
CA SER A 293 15.37 -26.20 -5.45
C SER A 293 16.39 -25.16 -4.99
N MET A 294 16.00 -23.91 -4.82
CA MET A 294 16.94 -22.87 -4.40
C MET A 294 17.33 -23.08 -2.91
N PRO A 295 18.61 -22.93 -2.58
CA PRO A 295 19.04 -23.07 -1.20
C PRO A 295 18.28 -22.13 -0.25
N VAL A 296 17.84 -22.65 0.88
CA VAL A 296 17.26 -21.85 1.97
C VAL A 296 18.33 -20.89 2.47
N ILE A 297 17.95 -19.62 2.66
CA ILE A 297 18.84 -18.63 3.27
C ILE A 297 18.49 -18.53 4.75
N PRO A 298 19.40 -18.94 5.64
CA PRO A 298 19.15 -18.93 7.07
C PRO A 298 18.74 -17.53 7.54
N ARG A 299 17.68 -17.48 8.34
CA ARG A 299 17.18 -16.23 8.94
C ARG A 299 16.69 -16.49 10.36
N LYS A 300 16.95 -15.55 11.22
CA LYS A 300 16.44 -15.60 12.59
C LYS A 300 14.95 -15.24 12.59
N PRO A 301 14.14 -15.86 13.48
CA PRO A 301 12.81 -15.37 13.79
C PRO A 301 12.86 -13.90 14.20
N LEU A 302 11.77 -13.17 13.97
CA LEU A 302 11.69 -11.74 14.32
C LEU A 302 11.64 -11.49 15.83
N SER A 303 11.25 -12.51 16.61
CA SER A 303 11.29 -12.55 18.08
C SER A 303 11.58 -13.98 18.55
N ALA A 304 11.98 -14.13 19.81
CA ALA A 304 12.23 -15.45 20.40
C ALA A 304 10.95 -16.29 20.53
N GLU A 305 9.83 -15.62 20.78
CA GLU A 305 8.50 -16.21 20.90
C GLU A 305 7.54 -15.56 19.92
N PHE A 306 6.57 -16.33 19.41
CA PHE A 306 5.52 -15.82 18.55
C PHE A 306 4.25 -16.64 18.68
N VAL A 307 3.10 -16.01 18.40
CA VAL A 307 1.81 -16.69 18.31
C VAL A 307 1.52 -17.01 16.85
N PRO A 308 1.35 -18.29 16.48
CA PRO A 308 1.06 -18.66 15.11
C PRO A 308 -0.42 -18.38 14.76
N TYR A 309 -0.64 -17.51 13.80
CA TYR A 309 -1.97 -17.24 13.23
C TYR A 309 -2.11 -17.96 11.88
N GLY A 310 -2.39 -19.26 11.91
CA GLY A 310 -2.50 -20.10 10.71
C GLY A 310 -3.54 -19.60 9.70
N SER A 311 -4.60 -18.93 10.17
CA SER A 311 -5.60 -18.31 9.31
C SER A 311 -5.02 -17.22 8.37
N ILE A 312 -3.98 -16.49 8.79
CA ILE A 312 -3.28 -15.53 7.92
C ILE A 312 -2.63 -16.24 6.73
N LEU A 313 -1.89 -17.33 7.01
CA LEU A 313 -1.21 -18.09 5.95
C LEU A 313 -2.22 -18.77 5.02
N ALA A 314 -3.28 -19.36 5.57
CA ALA A 314 -4.34 -19.99 4.79
C ALA A 314 -5.04 -18.97 3.88
N THR A 315 -5.44 -17.81 4.41
CA THR A 315 -6.07 -16.75 3.61
C THR A 315 -5.13 -16.21 2.54
N HIS A 316 -3.85 -16.04 2.87
CA HIS A 316 -2.87 -15.63 1.85
C HIS A 316 -2.76 -16.66 0.73
N GLN A 317 -2.71 -17.95 1.06
CA GLN A 317 -2.68 -19.03 0.06
C GLN A 317 -3.96 -19.06 -0.80
N ASP A 318 -5.12 -18.83 -0.19
CA ASP A 318 -6.37 -18.70 -0.94
C ASP A 318 -6.37 -17.51 -1.92
N CYS A 319 -5.71 -16.40 -1.56
CA CYS A 319 -5.56 -15.23 -2.41
C CYS A 319 -4.48 -15.35 -3.51
N VAL A 320 -3.55 -16.31 -3.45
CA VAL A 320 -2.41 -16.41 -4.38
C VAL A 320 -2.27 -17.79 -5.03
N ALA A 321 -3.36 -18.50 -5.22
CA ALA A 321 -3.33 -19.90 -5.65
C ALA A 321 -2.21 -20.27 -6.62
N PRO A 322 -1.52 -21.38 -6.39
CA PRO A 322 -0.47 -21.89 -7.25
C PRO A 322 -1.02 -22.17 -8.66
N GLY A 323 -0.29 -21.74 -9.69
CA GLY A 323 -0.61 -22.09 -11.08
C GLY A 323 -1.71 -21.30 -11.75
N MET A 324 -2.33 -20.32 -11.10
CA MET A 324 -3.18 -19.36 -11.80
C MET A 324 -2.30 -18.53 -12.74
N PRO A 325 -2.58 -18.51 -14.05
CA PRO A 325 -1.94 -17.56 -14.93
C PRO A 325 -2.21 -16.15 -14.39
N VAL A 326 -1.23 -15.25 -14.54
CA VAL A 326 -1.49 -13.83 -14.33
C VAL A 326 -2.64 -13.46 -15.24
N ARG A 327 -3.85 -13.40 -14.68
CA ARG A 327 -5.03 -13.03 -15.44
C ARG A 327 -4.97 -11.54 -15.67
N GLU A 328 -5.22 -11.14 -16.89
CA GLU A 328 -5.67 -9.80 -17.15
C GLU A 328 -7.01 -9.67 -16.43
N ILE A 329 -7.00 -8.99 -15.28
CA ILE A 329 -8.24 -8.73 -14.54
C ILE A 329 -8.93 -7.64 -15.33
N ARG A 330 -9.94 -8.01 -16.09
CA ARG A 330 -10.87 -7.08 -16.70
C ARG A 330 -12.04 -6.88 -15.73
N PRO A 331 -12.07 -5.80 -14.98
CA PRO A 331 -13.19 -5.57 -14.09
C PRO A 331 -14.44 -5.22 -14.92
N PRO A 332 -15.54 -5.89 -14.68
CA PRO A 332 -16.85 -5.38 -15.08
C PRO A 332 -17.30 -4.15 -14.27
N PHE A 333 -16.35 -3.47 -13.59
CA PHE A 333 -16.62 -2.68 -12.38
C PHE A 333 -16.42 -1.17 -12.55
N THR A 334 -16.25 -0.68 -13.76
CA THR A 334 -16.09 0.78 -14.02
C THR A 334 -17.31 1.60 -13.59
N GLU A 335 -18.45 0.97 -13.36
CA GLU A 335 -19.72 1.62 -13.03
C GLU A 335 -20.18 1.42 -11.58
N LEU A 336 -19.45 0.65 -10.77
CA LEU A 336 -19.88 0.42 -9.37
C LEU A 336 -19.73 1.70 -8.54
N THR A 337 -20.85 2.32 -8.25
CA THR A 337 -20.93 3.43 -7.30
C THR A 337 -21.89 3.05 -6.15
N PRO A 338 -21.50 3.32 -4.90
CA PRO A 338 -22.38 3.09 -3.75
C PRO A 338 -23.47 4.17 -3.61
N VAL A 339 -23.49 5.17 -4.50
CA VAL A 339 -24.42 6.33 -4.44
C VAL A 339 -25.06 6.53 -5.82
N PRO A 340 -26.40 6.74 -5.91
CA PRO A 340 -27.06 6.97 -7.18
C PRO A 340 -26.58 8.25 -7.86
N GLU A 341 -26.46 8.22 -9.17
CA GLU A 341 -26.10 9.38 -10.01
C GLU A 341 -26.99 10.60 -9.76
N LYS A 342 -28.30 10.40 -9.50
CA LYS A 342 -29.24 11.48 -9.20
C LYS A 342 -28.85 12.36 -7.99
N LYS A 343 -27.97 11.88 -7.11
CA LYS A 343 -27.43 12.64 -5.97
C LYS A 343 -26.11 13.34 -6.27
N LEU A 344 -25.50 13.08 -7.41
CA LEU A 344 -24.18 13.64 -7.79
C LEU A 344 -24.31 15.04 -8.42
N SER A 345 -25.18 15.90 -7.93
CA SER A 345 -25.56 17.15 -8.59
C SER A 345 -24.70 18.37 -8.24
N THR A 346 -23.72 18.25 -7.38
CA THR A 346 -22.90 19.39 -6.95
C THR A 346 -21.61 19.48 -7.76
N THR A 347 -21.62 20.24 -8.85
CA THR A 347 -20.40 20.62 -9.59
C THR A 347 -19.60 21.63 -8.77
N MET A 348 -18.38 21.27 -8.40
CA MET A 348 -17.43 22.25 -7.88
C MET A 348 -16.59 22.82 -9.04
N GLU A 349 -16.35 24.14 -9.03
CA GLU A 349 -15.50 24.77 -10.03
C GLU A 349 -14.11 24.13 -10.11
N LEU A 350 -13.58 24.04 -11.32
CA LEU A 350 -12.25 23.49 -11.58
C LEU A 350 -11.19 24.38 -10.91
N PHE A 351 -10.42 23.80 -10.02
CA PHE A 351 -9.23 24.40 -9.43
C PHE A 351 -8.00 23.74 -10.05
N GLU A 352 -7.07 24.55 -10.57
CA GLU A 352 -5.78 24.06 -11.04
C GLU A 352 -4.88 23.77 -9.82
N PRO A 353 -4.31 22.57 -9.69
CA PRO A 353 -3.40 22.28 -8.59
C PRO A 353 -2.20 23.23 -8.64
N ALA A 354 -1.79 23.72 -7.49
CA ALA A 354 -0.63 24.59 -7.39
C ALA A 354 0.61 23.87 -7.95
N SER A 355 1.19 24.40 -9.03
CA SER A 355 2.43 23.89 -9.64
C SER A 355 3.67 24.10 -8.75
N ALA A 356 3.56 24.97 -7.75
CA ALA A 356 4.61 25.27 -6.79
C ALA A 356 4.27 24.67 -5.44
N GLY A 357 5.26 24.08 -4.77
CA GLY A 357 5.08 23.48 -3.43
C GLY A 357 6.33 22.71 -2.99
N PRO A 358 6.31 22.08 -1.82
CA PRO A 358 7.43 21.28 -1.36
C PRO A 358 7.69 20.09 -2.29
N SER A 359 8.98 19.81 -2.47
CA SER A 359 9.42 18.69 -3.30
C SER A 359 9.04 17.35 -2.67
N VAL A 360 9.00 16.30 -3.50
CA VAL A 360 8.74 14.93 -3.03
C VAL A 360 9.73 14.53 -1.93
N ARG A 361 11.00 14.88 -2.08
CA ARG A 361 12.02 14.64 -1.05
C ARG A 361 11.65 15.32 0.28
N GLN A 362 11.29 16.59 0.25
CA GLN A 362 10.91 17.33 1.46
C GLN A 362 9.68 16.70 2.13
N VAL A 363 8.67 16.35 1.34
CA VAL A 363 7.43 15.75 1.82
C VAL A 363 7.67 14.38 2.44
N LEU A 364 8.38 13.47 1.77
CA LEU A 364 8.65 12.13 2.28
C LEU A 364 9.47 12.15 3.59
N LEU A 365 10.42 13.08 3.69
CA LEU A 365 11.24 13.22 4.91
C LEU A 365 10.47 13.90 6.07
N ALA A 366 9.54 14.81 5.78
CA ALA A 366 8.75 15.53 6.78
C ALA A 366 7.49 14.78 7.22
N ARG A 367 6.92 13.92 6.36
CA ARG A 367 5.67 13.20 6.62
C ARG A 367 5.67 12.48 7.98
N ARG A 368 4.62 12.72 8.76
CA ARG A 368 4.35 12.05 10.05
C ARG A 368 2.86 11.71 10.16
N SER A 369 2.52 10.68 10.95
CA SER A 369 1.14 10.42 11.35
C SER A 369 0.77 11.33 12.52
N VAL A 370 -0.13 12.26 12.25
CA VAL A 370 -0.58 13.30 13.21
C VAL A 370 -1.70 12.73 14.08
N ARG A 371 -1.56 12.84 15.40
CA ARG A 371 -2.56 12.38 16.38
C ARG A 371 -3.05 13.51 17.29
N GLN A 372 -2.89 14.75 16.87
CA GLN A 372 -3.40 15.93 17.52
C GLN A 372 -3.74 16.96 16.46
N PHE A 373 -5.02 17.22 16.27
CA PHE A 373 -5.53 18.18 15.31
C PHE A 373 -6.12 19.38 16.04
N GLU A 374 -6.04 20.55 15.40
CA GLU A 374 -6.83 21.72 15.81
C GLU A 374 -8.22 21.60 15.19
N GLN A 375 -9.27 21.87 15.97
CA GLN A 375 -10.65 21.92 15.46
C GLN A 375 -10.88 23.19 14.63
N ARG A 376 -10.12 23.35 13.55
CA ARG A 376 -10.19 24.49 12.64
C ARG A 376 -10.52 24.00 11.23
N ALA A 377 -11.14 24.91 10.46
CA ALA A 377 -11.47 24.62 9.07
C ALA A 377 -10.22 24.61 8.19
N ILE A 378 -10.11 23.60 7.35
CA ILE A 378 -9.23 23.62 6.17
C ILE A 378 -9.96 24.34 5.02
N SER A 379 -9.23 24.85 4.03
CA SER A 379 -9.87 25.44 2.88
C SER A 379 -10.49 24.37 1.97
N ARG A 380 -11.53 24.76 1.24
CA ARG A 380 -12.15 23.91 0.20
C ARG A 380 -11.12 23.48 -0.84
N ASP A 381 -10.25 24.42 -1.26
CA ASP A 381 -9.21 24.15 -2.26
C ASP A 381 -8.20 23.11 -1.77
N GLN A 382 -7.84 23.13 -0.47
CA GLN A 382 -6.98 22.08 0.10
C GLN A 382 -7.64 20.71 -0.01
N LEU A 383 -8.93 20.57 0.34
CA LEU A 383 -9.64 19.30 0.26
C LEU A 383 -9.79 18.81 -1.18
N ILE A 384 -10.16 19.70 -2.11
CA ILE A 384 -10.30 19.35 -3.54
C ILE A 384 -8.95 18.92 -4.12
N THR A 385 -7.88 19.70 -3.88
CA THR A 385 -6.52 19.35 -4.35
C THR A 385 -6.08 18.00 -3.80
N LEU A 386 -6.28 17.75 -2.50
CA LEU A 386 -5.98 16.47 -1.87
C LEU A 386 -6.72 15.31 -2.53
N ASN A 387 -8.02 15.46 -2.77
CA ASN A 387 -8.83 14.42 -3.42
C ASN A 387 -8.41 14.15 -4.86
N ARG A 388 -8.22 15.19 -5.65
CA ARG A 388 -7.78 15.07 -7.05
C ARG A 388 -6.42 14.42 -7.15
N SER A 389 -5.45 14.89 -6.36
CA SER A 389 -4.10 14.30 -6.30
C SER A 389 -4.13 12.83 -5.84
N THR A 390 -5.11 12.44 -5.03
CA THR A 390 -5.24 11.06 -4.53
C THR A 390 -5.95 10.16 -5.52
N PHE A 391 -7.17 10.52 -5.92
CA PHE A 391 -8.10 9.61 -6.59
C PHE A 391 -8.14 9.80 -8.11
N ARG A 392 -7.73 10.97 -8.65
CA ARG A 392 -7.72 11.23 -10.09
C ARG A 392 -6.33 11.17 -10.74
N GLY A 393 -5.28 11.29 -10.00
CA GLY A 393 -3.89 11.33 -10.48
C GLY A 393 -3.36 9.98 -10.96
N GLY A 394 -4.02 9.32 -11.89
CA GLY A 394 -3.62 8.06 -12.49
C GLY A 394 -3.62 6.86 -11.52
N SER A 395 -4.13 5.72 -11.95
CA SER A 395 -4.03 4.49 -11.15
C SER A 395 -2.58 4.01 -11.12
N VAL A 396 -2.05 3.78 -9.91
CA VAL A 396 -0.75 3.12 -9.72
C VAL A 396 -0.87 1.60 -9.92
N LEU A 397 -2.10 1.08 -9.91
CA LEU A 397 -2.38 -0.33 -10.17
C LEU A 397 -2.50 -0.54 -11.69
N PRO A 398 -1.51 -1.16 -12.36
CA PRO A 398 -1.60 -1.50 -13.79
C PRO A 398 -2.57 -2.66 -14.05
N LEU A 399 -3.47 -2.92 -13.12
CA LEU A 399 -4.53 -3.92 -13.26
C LEU A 399 -5.60 -3.49 -14.25
N PHE A 400 -5.67 -2.20 -14.56
CA PHE A 400 -6.70 -1.59 -15.39
C PHE A 400 -6.05 -0.68 -16.43
N PRO A 401 -5.63 -1.22 -17.58
CA PRO A 401 -4.90 -0.45 -18.60
C PRO A 401 -5.70 0.72 -19.17
N ASP A 402 -7.03 0.70 -19.08
CA ASP A 402 -7.90 1.66 -19.76
C ASP A 402 -8.52 2.72 -18.85
N GLY A 403 -8.13 2.82 -17.56
CA GLY A 403 -8.78 3.73 -16.63
C GLY A 403 -7.80 4.58 -15.80
N PRO A 404 -7.96 5.90 -15.78
CA PRO A 404 -7.18 6.81 -14.93
C PRO A 404 -7.60 6.77 -13.45
N HIS A 405 -8.51 5.86 -13.04
CA HIS A 405 -9.17 5.89 -11.74
C HIS A 405 -8.94 4.63 -10.94
N ALA A 406 -8.76 4.79 -9.64
CA ALA A 406 -8.75 3.70 -8.68
C ALA A 406 -10.08 2.94 -8.77
N ALA A 407 -10.07 1.78 -9.40
CA ALA A 407 -11.30 1.05 -9.73
C ALA A 407 -11.91 0.33 -8.53
N LEU A 408 -11.10 -0.04 -7.52
CA LEU A 408 -11.52 -0.87 -6.40
C LEU A 408 -12.07 -0.06 -5.22
N ILE A 409 -11.52 1.13 -4.97
CA ILE A 409 -11.81 1.95 -3.80
C ILE A 409 -12.75 3.11 -4.15
N ARG A 410 -13.72 3.37 -3.24
CA ARG A 410 -14.62 4.52 -3.26
C ARG A 410 -14.55 5.27 -1.94
N PRO A 411 -14.31 6.60 -1.95
CA PRO A 411 -14.17 7.38 -0.74
C PRO A 411 -15.51 7.97 -0.27
N PHE A 412 -15.85 7.72 0.98
CA PHE A 412 -16.80 8.51 1.74
C PHE A 412 -16.05 9.45 2.67
N TRP A 413 -16.62 10.60 2.93
CA TRP A 413 -16.03 11.60 3.80
C TRP A 413 -16.99 12.01 4.91
N ILE A 414 -16.49 12.09 6.13
CA ILE A 414 -17.10 12.92 7.17
C ILE A 414 -16.40 14.27 7.11
N ILE A 415 -17.13 15.31 6.76
CA ILE A 415 -16.65 16.68 6.74
C ILE A 415 -17.08 17.34 8.04
N ASN A 416 -16.12 17.65 8.90
CA ASN A 416 -16.34 18.32 10.18
C ASN A 416 -16.17 19.85 10.07
N SER A 417 -15.19 20.29 9.26
CA SER A 417 -14.83 21.72 9.19
C SER A 417 -14.01 22.00 7.92
N VAL A 418 -14.72 22.39 6.85
CA VAL A 418 -14.15 22.81 5.57
C VAL A 418 -14.85 24.10 5.13
N VAL A 419 -14.08 25.15 4.82
CA VAL A 419 -14.64 26.44 4.39
C VAL A 419 -15.49 26.27 3.14
N GLY A 420 -16.75 26.70 3.18
CA GLY A 420 -17.67 26.64 2.04
C GLY A 420 -18.23 25.24 1.74
N MET A 421 -18.14 24.32 2.70
CA MET A 421 -18.82 23.02 2.65
C MET A 421 -19.61 22.81 3.96
N ASP A 422 -20.82 22.28 3.84
CA ASP A 422 -21.61 21.92 5.00
C ASP A 422 -20.98 20.75 5.75
N SER A 423 -20.99 20.80 7.09
CA SER A 423 -20.65 19.65 7.92
C SER A 423 -21.60 18.49 7.60
N GLY A 424 -21.05 17.29 7.43
CA GLY A 424 -21.91 16.17 7.04
C GLY A 424 -21.16 14.98 6.47
N ILE A 425 -21.94 14.03 5.97
CA ILE A 425 -21.46 12.87 5.24
C ILE A 425 -21.49 13.18 3.75
N TRP A 426 -20.34 13.06 3.12
CA TRP A 426 -20.15 13.31 1.70
C TRP A 426 -19.63 12.08 0.98
N TYR A 427 -20.03 11.93 -0.27
CA TYR A 427 -19.43 10.98 -1.21
C TYR A 427 -18.69 11.73 -2.29
N TYR A 428 -17.46 11.32 -2.58
CA TYR A 428 -16.69 11.84 -3.72
C TYR A 428 -16.65 10.79 -4.82
N HIS A 429 -17.06 11.17 -6.03
CA HIS A 429 -17.02 10.32 -7.21
C HIS A 429 -15.78 10.64 -8.06
N PRO A 430 -14.72 9.79 -8.03
CA PRO A 430 -13.44 10.12 -8.66
C PRO A 430 -13.51 10.30 -10.19
N ALA A 431 -14.33 9.47 -10.88
CA ALA A 431 -14.41 9.47 -12.33
C ALA A 431 -15.02 10.78 -12.89
N THR A 432 -16.01 11.34 -12.19
CA THR A 432 -16.71 12.57 -12.62
C THR A 432 -16.28 13.80 -11.84
N ASP A 433 -15.41 13.64 -10.84
CA ASP A 433 -14.97 14.72 -9.93
C ASP A 433 -16.12 15.42 -9.21
N HIS A 434 -17.15 14.66 -8.84
CA HIS A 434 -18.34 15.18 -8.19
C HIS A 434 -18.37 14.86 -6.70
N TRP A 435 -18.92 15.80 -5.94
CA TRP A 435 -19.20 15.63 -4.52
C TRP A 435 -20.70 15.61 -4.28
N ALA A 436 -21.19 14.67 -3.50
CA ALA A 436 -22.57 14.56 -3.08
C ALA A 436 -22.68 14.62 -1.55
N LEU A 437 -23.45 15.59 -1.05
CA LEU A 437 -23.85 15.61 0.36
C LEU A 437 -24.94 14.55 0.57
N LEU A 438 -24.63 13.53 1.35
CA LEU A 438 -25.56 12.44 1.64
C LEU A 438 -26.40 12.73 2.87
N ARG A 439 -25.82 13.34 3.90
CA ARG A 439 -26.47 13.69 5.15
C ARG A 439 -25.75 14.87 5.81
N ALA A 440 -26.45 15.98 5.97
CA ALA A 440 -25.95 17.13 6.73
C ALA A 440 -26.00 16.84 8.24
N GLY A 441 -25.05 17.36 9.00
CA GLY A 441 -24.99 17.24 10.44
C GLY A 441 -23.59 17.28 11.03
N GLU A 442 -23.52 17.25 12.35
CA GLU A 442 -22.27 17.25 13.12
C GLU A 442 -21.93 15.83 13.56
N PHE A 443 -20.84 15.25 13.01
CA PHE A 443 -20.48 13.84 13.21
C PHE A 443 -19.11 13.63 13.87
N ARG A 444 -18.55 14.61 14.58
CA ARG A 444 -17.26 14.50 15.28
C ARG A 444 -17.21 13.35 16.29
N LYS A 445 -18.29 13.20 17.08
CA LYS A 445 -18.39 12.12 18.07
C LYS A 445 -18.53 10.75 17.41
N ASP A 446 -19.33 10.69 16.34
CA ASP A 446 -19.49 9.47 15.55
C ASP A 446 -18.16 9.05 14.90
N ALA A 447 -17.44 9.98 14.30
CA ALA A 447 -16.13 9.71 13.71
C ALA A 447 -15.13 9.14 14.75
N ALA A 448 -15.06 9.74 15.94
CA ALA A 448 -14.23 9.24 17.03
C ALA A 448 -14.66 7.82 17.48
N TYR A 449 -15.96 7.59 17.63
CA TYR A 449 -16.53 6.29 17.98
C TYR A 449 -16.19 5.22 16.95
N LEU A 450 -16.51 5.48 15.69
CA LEU A 450 -16.26 4.54 14.57
C LEU A 450 -14.80 4.13 14.48
N SER A 451 -13.89 5.01 14.82
CA SER A 451 -12.43 4.80 14.84
C SER A 451 -11.93 4.15 16.14
N THR A 452 -12.69 3.24 16.72
CA THR A 452 -12.39 2.59 18.02
C THR A 452 -12.15 3.58 19.16
N GLU A 453 -13.03 4.57 19.27
CA GLU A 453 -13.06 5.60 20.32
C GLU A 453 -11.79 6.48 20.38
N GLN A 454 -11.11 6.68 19.24
CA GLN A 454 -9.95 7.57 19.15
C GLN A 454 -10.40 9.04 19.02
N SER A 455 -10.41 9.78 20.13
CA SER A 455 -10.93 11.14 20.20
C SER A 455 -10.31 12.12 19.20
N PHE A 456 -9.00 11.99 18.91
CA PHE A 456 -8.30 12.89 17.98
C PHE A 456 -8.84 12.81 16.53
N ILE A 457 -9.54 11.72 16.16
CA ILE A 457 -10.20 11.60 14.85
C ILE A 457 -11.38 12.58 14.78
N GLY A 458 -12.15 12.73 15.85
CA GLY A 458 -13.20 13.74 15.94
C GLY A 458 -12.69 15.19 15.84
N ASP A 459 -11.43 15.46 16.18
CA ASP A 459 -10.82 16.79 16.08
C ASP A 459 -10.37 17.12 14.65
N ALA A 460 -10.21 16.12 13.79
CA ALA A 460 -9.82 16.33 12.40
C ALA A 460 -10.84 17.16 11.60
N SER A 461 -10.39 17.88 10.58
CA SER A 461 -11.25 18.70 9.71
C SER A 461 -12.10 17.85 8.77
N ALA A 462 -11.54 16.73 8.30
CA ALA A 462 -12.21 15.77 7.42
C ALA A 462 -11.65 14.35 7.63
N ILE A 463 -12.48 13.34 7.47
CA ILE A 463 -12.11 11.93 7.60
C ILE A 463 -12.55 11.18 6.34
N CYS A 464 -11.60 10.56 5.64
CA CYS A 464 -11.84 9.71 4.48
C CYS A 464 -12.02 8.26 4.92
N PHE A 465 -13.14 7.66 4.59
CA PHE A 465 -13.39 6.23 4.68
C PHE A 465 -13.32 5.62 3.28
N MET A 466 -12.30 4.83 3.05
CA MET A 466 -12.11 4.09 1.79
C MET A 466 -12.92 2.80 1.87
N THR A 467 -13.86 2.62 0.95
CA THR A 467 -14.73 1.44 0.87
C THR A 467 -14.55 0.69 -0.43
N ALA A 468 -14.85 -0.60 -0.44
CA ALA A 468 -14.86 -1.43 -1.63
C ALA A 468 -16.04 -2.41 -1.62
N ASN A 469 -16.60 -2.70 -2.79
CA ASN A 469 -17.61 -3.75 -2.91
C ASN A 469 -16.92 -5.12 -2.97
N LEU A 470 -16.48 -5.62 -1.80
CA LEU A 470 -15.78 -6.89 -1.73
C LEU A 470 -16.59 -8.06 -2.27
N HIS A 471 -17.91 -8.06 -2.06
CA HIS A 471 -18.77 -9.12 -2.59
C HIS A 471 -18.64 -9.21 -4.10
N THR A 472 -18.92 -8.12 -4.81
CA THR A 472 -18.85 -8.10 -6.28
C THR A 472 -17.44 -8.36 -6.80
N LEU A 473 -16.42 -7.79 -6.15
CA LEU A 473 -15.02 -7.98 -6.54
C LEU A 473 -14.60 -9.46 -6.45
N LEU A 474 -14.85 -10.10 -5.32
CA LEU A 474 -14.35 -11.46 -5.09
C LEU A 474 -15.15 -12.50 -5.89
N HIS A 475 -16.48 -12.38 -5.95
CA HIS A 475 -17.31 -13.30 -6.75
C HIS A 475 -17.17 -13.06 -8.26
N GLY A 476 -16.88 -11.83 -8.69
CA GLY A 476 -16.71 -11.50 -10.10
C GLY A 476 -15.33 -11.81 -10.67
N ALA A 477 -14.25 -11.68 -9.87
CA ALA A 477 -12.89 -11.79 -10.39
C ALA A 477 -11.95 -12.69 -9.58
N GLY A 478 -12.34 -13.12 -8.40
CA GLY A 478 -11.59 -14.10 -7.61
C GLY A 478 -10.96 -13.53 -6.32
N PRO A 479 -10.40 -14.41 -5.47
CA PRO A 479 -9.98 -14.08 -4.12
C PRO A 479 -8.74 -13.18 -4.06
N ASP A 480 -7.94 -13.10 -5.12
CA ASP A 480 -6.77 -12.20 -5.23
C ASP A 480 -7.17 -10.73 -5.08
N LEU A 481 -8.42 -10.37 -5.47
CA LEU A 481 -8.94 -9.01 -5.34
C LEU A 481 -8.99 -8.54 -3.88
N TYR A 482 -9.05 -9.46 -2.92
CA TYR A 482 -8.95 -9.13 -1.50
C TYR A 482 -7.62 -8.44 -1.17
N ARG A 483 -6.51 -9.02 -1.63
CA ARG A 483 -5.17 -8.43 -1.43
C ARG A 483 -5.04 -7.12 -2.18
N LEU A 484 -5.43 -7.11 -3.44
CA LEU A 484 -5.32 -5.95 -4.32
C LEU A 484 -6.12 -4.77 -3.80
N THR A 485 -7.31 -4.99 -3.25
CA THR A 485 -8.15 -3.96 -2.63
C THR A 485 -7.44 -3.31 -1.42
N HIS A 486 -6.83 -4.09 -0.54
CA HIS A 486 -6.10 -3.55 0.59
C HIS A 486 -4.80 -2.83 0.17
N LEU A 487 -4.09 -3.38 -0.82
CA LEU A 487 -2.90 -2.73 -1.39
C LEU A 487 -3.26 -1.37 -2.02
N GLU A 488 -4.35 -1.31 -2.82
CA GLU A 488 -4.81 -0.06 -3.41
C GLU A 488 -5.22 0.97 -2.36
N ALA A 489 -5.96 0.56 -1.33
CA ALA A 489 -6.31 1.46 -0.24
C ALA A 489 -5.06 2.02 0.47
N GLY A 490 -4.01 1.21 0.63
CA GLY A 490 -2.72 1.65 1.14
C GLY A 490 -2.00 2.63 0.21
N LEU A 491 -2.00 2.37 -1.10
CA LEU A 491 -1.45 3.27 -2.12
C LEU A 491 -2.12 4.65 -2.07
N LEU A 492 -3.46 4.66 -2.11
CA LEU A 492 -4.25 5.89 -2.02
C LEU A 492 -4.04 6.59 -0.67
N GLY A 493 -3.90 5.81 0.40
CA GLY A 493 -3.58 6.32 1.72
C GLY A 493 -2.26 7.09 1.74
N GLU A 494 -1.21 6.58 1.10
CA GLU A 494 0.05 7.31 0.99
C GLU A 494 -0.07 8.57 0.16
N ARG A 495 -0.85 8.55 -0.93
CA ARG A 495 -1.12 9.77 -1.71
C ARG A 495 -1.81 10.84 -0.86
N ILE A 496 -2.77 10.47 0.01
CA ILE A 496 -3.36 11.41 0.99
C ILE A 496 -2.29 11.96 1.93
N TYR A 497 -1.40 11.13 2.48
CA TYR A 497 -0.32 11.60 3.35
C TYR A 497 0.62 12.57 2.64
N MET A 498 1.02 12.25 1.41
CA MET A 498 1.91 13.11 0.62
C MET A 498 1.22 14.45 0.28
N ALA A 499 -0.02 14.41 -0.22
CA ALA A 499 -0.79 15.60 -0.56
C ALA A 499 -1.07 16.46 0.68
N ALA A 500 -1.52 15.87 1.80
CA ALA A 500 -1.76 16.58 3.04
C ALA A 500 -0.47 17.28 3.54
N THR A 501 0.66 16.56 3.56
CA THR A 501 1.96 17.14 3.97
C THR A 501 2.37 18.28 3.05
N ALA A 502 2.21 18.14 1.73
CA ALA A 502 2.50 19.20 0.76
C ALA A 502 1.61 20.46 0.96
N LEU A 503 0.37 20.25 1.39
CA LEU A 503 -0.61 21.31 1.72
C LEU A 503 -0.45 21.86 3.14
N LYS A 504 0.58 21.45 3.89
CA LYS A 504 0.82 21.79 5.31
C LYS A 504 -0.30 21.31 6.25
N LEU A 505 -0.99 20.24 5.85
CA LEU A 505 -1.98 19.54 6.67
C LEU A 505 -1.35 18.30 7.31
N GLY A 506 -1.93 17.85 8.41
CA GLY A 506 -1.63 16.57 9.02
C GLY A 506 -2.56 15.49 8.48
N ALA A 507 -2.05 14.24 8.44
CA ALA A 507 -2.85 13.06 8.17
C ALA A 507 -2.55 11.95 9.16
N CYS A 508 -3.54 11.09 9.43
CA CYS A 508 -3.36 9.86 10.22
C CYS A 508 -4.24 8.74 9.69
N GLY A 509 -3.59 7.68 9.19
CA GLY A 509 -4.28 6.46 8.76
C GLY A 509 -4.64 5.57 9.94
N ILE A 510 -5.83 4.99 9.90
CA ILE A 510 -6.42 4.13 10.93
C ILE A 510 -6.83 2.81 10.29
N SER A 511 -6.26 1.70 10.77
CA SER A 511 -6.58 0.34 10.33
C SER A 511 -7.47 -0.42 11.32
N ALA A 512 -7.75 0.19 12.47
CA ALA A 512 -8.60 -0.35 13.53
C ALA A 512 -9.85 0.52 13.71
N PHE A 513 -11.00 0.03 13.26
CA PHE A 513 -12.30 0.71 13.29
C PHE A 513 -13.42 -0.32 13.48
N TYR A 514 -14.61 0.12 13.84
CA TYR A 514 -15.78 -0.74 13.99
C TYR A 514 -16.44 -0.97 12.62
N ASP A 515 -16.10 -2.09 11.99
CA ASP A 515 -16.38 -2.36 10.58
C ASP A 515 -17.87 -2.29 10.24
N ASP A 516 -18.73 -2.98 11.00
CA ASP A 516 -20.18 -3.02 10.71
C ASP A 516 -20.90 -1.73 11.15
N ASP A 517 -20.41 -1.06 12.20
CA ASP A 517 -20.97 0.25 12.60
C ASP A 517 -20.69 1.31 11.51
N ILE A 518 -19.54 1.26 10.83
CA ILE A 518 -19.25 2.12 9.67
C ILE A 518 -20.22 1.80 8.52
N ARG A 519 -20.49 0.53 8.24
CA ARG A 519 -21.46 0.15 7.20
C ARG A 519 -22.84 0.73 7.50
N THR A 520 -23.31 0.59 8.74
CA THR A 520 -24.57 1.15 9.21
C THR A 520 -24.57 2.67 9.11
N PHE A 521 -23.50 3.31 9.53
CA PHE A 521 -23.41 4.77 9.53
C PHE A 521 -23.52 5.37 8.11
N PHE A 522 -22.96 4.71 7.10
CA PHE A 522 -23.04 5.10 5.69
C PHE A 522 -24.23 4.51 4.94
N GLY A 523 -25.06 3.66 5.55
CA GLY A 523 -26.22 3.02 4.92
C GLY A 523 -25.83 1.92 3.93
N LEU A 524 -24.78 1.16 4.23
CA LEU A 524 -24.19 0.12 3.37
C LEU A 524 -24.53 -1.31 3.82
N GLU A 525 -25.39 -1.51 4.85
CA GLU A 525 -25.62 -2.83 5.49
C GLU A 525 -26.17 -3.88 4.53
N GLN A 526 -27.05 -3.46 3.61
CA GLN A 526 -27.71 -4.35 2.63
C GLN A 526 -26.93 -4.45 1.32
N THR A 527 -25.64 -4.07 1.34
CA THR A 527 -24.78 -4.04 0.15
C THR A 527 -23.56 -4.92 0.34
N GLY A 528 -22.81 -5.15 -0.72
CA GLY A 528 -21.50 -5.82 -0.66
C GLY A 528 -20.33 -4.89 -0.31
N TRP A 529 -20.60 -3.63 0.04
CA TRP A 529 -19.59 -2.64 0.36
C TRP A 529 -19.06 -2.81 1.79
N GLU A 530 -17.74 -2.81 1.91
CA GLU A 530 -17.01 -2.96 3.17
C GLU A 530 -16.02 -1.81 3.36
N PRO A 531 -15.81 -1.31 4.60
CA PRO A 531 -14.75 -0.37 4.90
C PRO A 531 -13.40 -1.09 4.86
N ILE A 532 -12.44 -0.50 4.17
CA ILE A 532 -11.09 -1.07 3.99
C ILE A 532 -10.05 -0.29 4.78
N TYR A 533 -10.12 1.04 4.74
CA TYR A 533 -9.15 1.91 5.38
C TYR A 533 -9.78 3.26 5.71
N GLU A 534 -9.22 3.94 6.72
CA GLU A 534 -9.67 5.25 7.17
C GLU A 534 -8.48 6.19 7.31
N ILE A 535 -8.63 7.46 6.92
CA ILE A 535 -7.60 8.49 7.10
C ILE A 535 -8.25 9.80 7.54
N ALA A 536 -7.81 10.30 8.71
CA ALA A 536 -8.14 11.62 9.19
C ALA A 536 -7.19 12.68 8.64
N VAL A 537 -7.72 13.84 8.25
CA VAL A 537 -6.97 14.98 7.71
C VAL A 537 -7.41 16.27 8.43
N GLY A 538 -6.46 17.12 8.78
CA GLY A 538 -6.76 18.38 9.46
C GLY A 538 -5.52 19.22 9.71
N ILE A 539 -5.69 20.31 10.44
CA ILE A 539 -4.59 21.20 10.83
C ILE A 539 -3.86 20.58 12.02
N PRO A 540 -2.56 20.27 11.88
CA PRO A 540 -1.80 19.70 12.99
C PRO A 540 -1.51 20.76 14.06
N THR A 541 -1.56 20.38 15.34
CA THR A 541 -1.21 21.29 16.46
C THR A 541 0.27 21.69 16.47
N LYS A 542 1.13 20.95 15.77
CA LYS A 542 2.56 21.23 15.57
C LYS A 542 2.89 21.15 14.09
N ALA A 543 3.60 22.14 13.57
CA ALA A 543 4.03 22.15 12.18
C ALA A 543 4.85 20.89 11.83
N LEU A 544 4.68 20.38 10.60
CA LEU A 544 5.40 19.21 10.09
C LEU A 544 6.70 19.59 9.36
N MET A 545 6.75 20.80 8.78
CA MET A 545 7.88 21.35 8.01
C MET A 545 8.22 22.75 8.51
#